data_0679e82b600a3bfa71b414037ee572ef
#
_entry.id   0679e82b600a3bfa71b414037ee572ef
#
_cell.length_a   1.000
_cell.length_b   1.000
_cell.length_c   1.000
_cell.angle_alpha   90.00
_cell.angle_beta   90.00
_cell.angle_gamma   90.00
#
_symmetry.space_group_name_H-M   'P 1'
#
loop_
_entity.id
_entity.type
_entity.pdbx_description
1 polymer ?
#
loop_
_entity_poly.entity_id
_entity_poly.type
_entity_poly.pdbx_seq_one_letter_code
_entity_poly.pdbx_strand_id
1 'polypeptide(L)'
;MTKPIRELTLDALTAHAQGHIDKHVANVEILLSNPVGVAEHSNMLETIEEELKIIAEYDDQLSVLSTYFDVEVYDDDDPEPESRPSKNFKLRHTA
;
A
#
# COMPACT_ATOMS: atom_id res chain seq x y z
N MET A 1 -25.11 -3.22 18.34
CA MET A 1 -25.58 -2.61 17.12
C MET A 1 -24.74 -3.01 15.97
N THR A 2 -25.39 -3.25 14.90
CA THR A 2 -24.72 -3.69 13.70
C THR A 2 -24.50 -2.52 12.77
N LYS A 3 -23.35 -2.45 12.20
CA LYS A 3 -23.08 -1.41 11.21
C LYS A 3 -23.92 -1.64 9.98
N PRO A 4 -24.26 -0.58 9.28
CA PRO A 4 -24.94 -0.72 8.01
C PRO A 4 -24.11 -1.53 7.04
N ILE A 5 -24.79 -2.18 6.13
CA ILE A 5 -24.13 -3.02 5.15
C ILE A 5 -23.09 -2.24 4.35
N ARG A 6 -23.39 -1.01 4.02
CA ARG A 6 -22.43 -0.21 3.27
C ARG A 6 -21.14 -0.05 4.04
N GLU A 7 -21.23 0.25 5.32
CA GLU A 7 -20.03 0.41 6.13
C GLU A 7 -19.27 -0.88 6.28
N LEU A 8 -19.98 -1.96 6.51
CA LEU A 8 -19.31 -3.24 6.62
C LEU A 8 -18.57 -3.60 5.35
N THR A 9 -19.19 -3.32 4.22
CA THR A 9 -18.58 -3.63 2.94
C THR A 9 -17.35 -2.80 2.70
N LEU A 10 -17.44 -1.51 2.98
CA LEU A 10 -16.30 -0.63 2.77
C LEU A 10 -15.17 -0.97 3.74
N ASP A 11 -15.51 -1.31 4.97
CA ASP A 11 -14.49 -1.73 5.92
C ASP A 11 -13.74 -2.96 5.44
N ALA A 12 -14.49 -3.91 4.89
CA ALA A 12 -13.87 -5.14 4.41
C ALA A 12 -12.95 -4.87 3.23
N LEU A 13 -13.39 -4.02 2.31
CA LEU A 13 -12.56 -3.69 1.16
C LEU A 13 -11.30 -2.96 1.58
N THR A 14 -11.44 -2.06 2.52
CA THR A 14 -10.30 -1.32 3.02
C THR A 14 -9.30 -2.24 3.71
N ALA A 15 -9.80 -3.12 4.55
CA ALA A 15 -8.93 -4.04 5.26
C ALA A 15 -8.22 -4.99 4.30
N HIS A 16 -8.95 -5.42 3.27
CA HIS A 16 -8.37 -6.31 2.28
C HIS A 16 -7.23 -5.62 1.53
N ALA A 17 -7.48 -4.40 1.08
CA ALA A 17 -6.46 -3.68 0.35
C ALA A 17 -5.25 -3.39 1.23
N GLN A 18 -5.50 -2.95 2.45
CA GLN A 18 -4.42 -2.65 3.35
C GLN A 18 -3.60 -3.90 3.68
N GLY A 19 -4.28 -5.02 3.88
CA GLY A 19 -3.60 -6.26 4.16
C GLY A 19 -2.68 -6.68 3.02
N HIS A 20 -3.14 -6.49 1.78
CA HIS A 20 -2.30 -6.81 0.63
C HIS A 20 -1.10 -5.88 0.55
N ILE A 21 -1.30 -4.62 0.82
CA ILE A 21 -0.19 -3.69 0.83
C ILE A 21 0.85 -4.12 1.87
N ASP A 22 0.38 -4.39 3.06
CA ASP A 22 1.29 -4.76 4.15
C ASP A 22 2.07 -6.03 3.82
N LYS A 23 1.37 -6.99 3.26
CA LYS A 23 2.00 -8.25 2.89
C LYS A 23 3.10 -8.05 1.87
N HIS A 24 2.80 -7.28 0.83
CA HIS A 24 3.76 -7.13 -0.25
C HIS A 24 4.87 -6.17 0.10
N VAL A 25 4.61 -5.21 0.97
CA VAL A 25 5.68 -4.38 1.50
C VAL A 25 6.65 -5.26 2.30
N ALA A 26 6.11 -6.17 3.09
CA ALA A 26 6.98 -7.07 3.84
C ALA A 26 7.81 -7.93 2.90
N ASN A 27 7.21 -8.38 1.81
CA ASN A 27 7.96 -9.16 0.84
C ASN A 27 9.12 -8.37 0.26
N VAL A 28 8.89 -7.12 -0.07
CA VAL A 28 9.95 -6.28 -0.60
C VAL A 28 11.06 -6.10 0.42
N GLU A 29 10.67 -5.86 1.67
CA GLU A 29 11.67 -5.66 2.70
C GLU A 29 12.53 -6.91 2.89
N ILE A 30 11.90 -8.06 2.82
CA ILE A 30 12.64 -9.31 2.93
C ILE A 30 13.64 -9.45 1.79
N LEU A 31 13.19 -9.15 0.58
CA LEU A 31 14.05 -9.24 -0.58
C LEU A 31 15.21 -8.27 -0.48
N LEU A 32 14.92 -7.07 -0.02
CA LEU A 32 15.95 -6.04 0.08
C LEU A 32 17.00 -6.37 1.11
N SER A 33 16.61 -7.05 2.16
CA SER A 33 17.54 -7.33 3.23
C SER A 33 18.18 -8.70 3.14
N ASN A 34 17.95 -9.43 2.08
CA ASN A 34 18.49 -10.75 1.95
C ASN A 34 19.52 -10.84 0.84
N PRO A 35 20.75 -10.53 1.11
CA PRO A 35 21.77 -10.53 0.07
C PRO A 35 22.11 -11.91 -0.44
N VAL A 36 21.68 -12.92 0.24
CA VAL A 36 22.02 -14.25 -0.17
C VAL A 36 21.46 -14.61 -1.53
N GLY A 37 20.38 -13.99 -1.90
CA GLY A 37 19.78 -14.27 -3.17
C GLY A 37 20.47 -13.62 -4.31
N VAL A 38 21.60 -13.04 -4.08
CA VAL A 38 22.26 -12.26 -5.08
C VAL A 38 22.64 -13.03 -6.31
N ALA A 39 22.77 -14.32 -6.18
CA ALA A 39 23.11 -15.11 -7.34
C ALA A 39 22.05 -14.94 -8.44
N GLU A 40 20.90 -14.49 -8.05
CA GLU A 40 19.80 -14.32 -8.99
C GLU A 40 19.41 -12.88 -9.08
N HIS A 41 20.34 -12.05 -9.30
CA HIS A 41 20.09 -10.62 -9.33
C HIS A 41 18.95 -10.20 -10.21
N SER A 42 18.92 -10.67 -11.44
CA SER A 42 17.88 -10.23 -12.33
C SER A 42 16.52 -10.69 -11.86
N ASN A 43 16.47 -11.89 -11.35
CA ASN A 43 15.21 -12.40 -10.86
C ASN A 43 14.75 -11.64 -9.64
N MET A 44 15.68 -11.23 -8.82
CA MET A 44 15.32 -10.48 -7.64
C MET A 44 14.72 -9.15 -8.00
N LEU A 45 15.32 -8.45 -8.94
CA LEU A 45 14.79 -7.16 -9.35
C LEU A 45 13.42 -7.30 -9.97
N GLU A 46 13.25 -8.31 -10.80
CA GLU A 46 11.95 -8.54 -11.40
C GLU A 46 10.91 -8.90 -10.35
N THR A 47 11.31 -9.69 -9.38
CA THR A 47 10.40 -10.06 -8.32
C THR A 47 9.97 -8.83 -7.53
N ILE A 48 10.91 -7.95 -7.23
CA ILE A 48 10.57 -6.74 -6.52
C ILE A 48 9.64 -5.88 -7.36
N GLU A 49 9.87 -5.80 -8.65
CA GLU A 49 8.99 -5.02 -9.50
C GLU A 49 7.58 -5.55 -9.49
N GLU A 50 7.42 -6.88 -9.47
CA GLU A 50 6.09 -7.46 -9.39
C GLU A 50 5.42 -7.11 -8.08
N GLU A 51 6.18 -7.14 -6.99
CA GLU A 51 5.63 -6.76 -5.71
C GLU A 51 5.20 -5.30 -5.71
N LEU A 52 6.00 -4.45 -6.31
CA LEU A 52 5.66 -3.03 -6.37
C LEU A 52 4.39 -2.78 -7.16
N LYS A 53 4.17 -3.54 -8.20
CA LYS A 53 2.94 -3.40 -8.96
C LYS A 53 1.72 -3.73 -8.13
N ILE A 54 1.83 -4.76 -7.33
CA ILE A 54 0.71 -5.15 -6.48
C ILE A 54 0.46 -4.10 -5.42
N ILE A 55 1.53 -3.59 -4.81
CA ILE A 55 1.38 -2.55 -3.82
C ILE A 55 0.70 -1.34 -4.44
N ALA A 56 1.14 -0.95 -5.62
CA ALA A 56 0.58 0.21 -6.28
C ALA A 56 -0.90 0.02 -6.59
N GLU A 57 -1.26 -1.18 -7.00
CA GLU A 57 -2.65 -1.47 -7.33
C GLU A 57 -3.55 -1.30 -6.12
N TYR A 58 -3.16 -1.86 -4.99
CA TYR A 58 -4.01 -1.78 -3.81
C TYR A 58 -3.95 -0.40 -3.17
N ASP A 59 -2.82 0.26 -3.26
CA ASP A 59 -2.72 1.61 -2.78
C ASP A 59 -3.67 2.52 -3.57
N ASP A 60 -3.76 2.29 -4.86
CA ASP A 60 -4.66 3.03 -5.69
C ASP A 60 -6.12 2.75 -5.32
N GLN A 61 -6.43 1.50 -4.99
CA GLN A 61 -7.78 1.17 -4.55
C GLN A 61 -8.15 1.91 -3.28
N LEU A 62 -7.23 2.02 -2.34
CA LEU A 62 -7.51 2.78 -1.13
C LEU A 62 -7.76 4.24 -1.46
N SER A 63 -7.01 4.76 -2.39
CA SER A 63 -7.19 6.14 -2.80
C SER A 63 -8.57 6.35 -3.41
N VAL A 64 -9.00 5.41 -4.22
CA VAL A 64 -10.31 5.47 -4.84
C VAL A 64 -11.40 5.39 -3.78
N LEU A 65 -11.24 4.50 -2.82
CA LEU A 65 -12.22 4.37 -1.76
C LEU A 65 -12.33 5.68 -0.99
N SER A 66 -11.22 6.31 -0.74
CA SER A 66 -11.21 7.56 -0.01
C SER A 66 -11.85 8.68 -0.83
N THR A 67 -11.52 8.72 -2.09
CA THR A 67 -11.97 9.82 -2.95
C THR A 67 -13.47 9.74 -3.26
N TYR A 68 -13.97 8.55 -3.52
CA TYR A 68 -15.32 8.42 -4.03
C TYR A 68 -16.32 7.85 -3.04
N PHE A 69 -15.85 7.26 -1.98
CA PHE A 69 -16.75 6.57 -1.05
C PHE A 69 -16.56 7.01 0.39
N ASP A 70 -15.83 8.09 0.57
CA ASP A 70 -15.67 8.71 1.88
C ASP A 70 -15.03 7.82 2.92
N VAL A 71 -14.21 6.90 2.48
CA VAL A 71 -13.48 6.08 3.41
C VAL A 71 -12.26 6.86 3.87
N GLU A 72 -12.04 6.88 5.17
CA GLU A 72 -10.84 7.54 5.69
C GLU A 72 -9.71 6.55 5.71
N VAL A 73 -8.64 6.89 5.04
CA VAL A 73 -7.48 6.03 4.97
C VAL A 73 -6.31 6.77 5.56
N TYR A 74 -5.75 6.23 6.61
CA TYR A 74 -4.64 6.87 7.28
C TYR A 74 -3.39 6.06 7.12
N ASP A 75 -2.30 6.79 6.94
CA ASP A 75 -1.01 6.18 6.94
C ASP A 75 -0.56 6.14 8.39
N ASP A 76 -0.23 4.99 8.87
CA ASP A 76 0.19 4.85 10.25
C ASP A 76 1.35 5.73 10.61
N ASP A 77 2.17 6.04 9.64
CA ASP A 77 3.33 6.85 9.88
C ASP A 77 3.05 8.31 9.77
N ASP A 78 1.82 8.68 9.59
CA ASP A 78 1.48 10.05 9.32
C ASP A 78 0.52 10.62 10.32
N PRO A 79 1.01 10.95 11.49
CA PRO A 79 0.13 11.49 12.51
C PRO A 79 -0.35 12.88 12.19
N GLU A 80 0.27 13.54 11.26
CA GLU A 80 -0.09 14.90 10.96
C GLU A 80 -0.31 15.11 9.50
N PRO A 81 -1.42 14.67 9.01
CA PRO A 81 -1.66 14.72 7.58
C PRO A 81 -1.55 16.11 6.98
N GLU A 82 -1.91 17.10 7.71
CA GLU A 82 -1.91 18.42 7.13
C GLU A 82 -0.53 19.04 7.04
N SER A 83 0.41 18.47 7.74
CA SER A 83 1.72 19.08 7.74
C SER A 83 2.64 18.52 6.71
N ARG A 84 2.17 17.64 5.88
CA ARG A 84 3.03 17.11 4.85
C ARG A 84 2.22 16.78 3.63
N PRO A 85 2.88 16.78 2.49
CA PRO A 85 2.19 16.47 1.25
C PRO A 85 1.75 15.03 1.27
N SER A 86 0.85 14.69 0.40
CA SER A 86 0.43 13.33 0.31
C SER A 86 1.64 12.48 -0.01
N LYS A 87 1.62 11.24 0.41
CA LYS A 87 2.69 10.35 0.10
C LYS A 87 2.93 10.25 -1.37
N ASN A 88 1.88 10.19 -2.11
CA ASN A 88 2.01 10.04 -3.54
C ASN A 88 2.67 11.23 -4.17
N PHE A 89 2.29 12.38 -3.73
CA PHE A 89 2.89 13.58 -4.24
C PHE A 89 4.37 13.59 -3.97
N LYS A 90 4.74 13.24 -2.78
CA LYS A 90 6.11 13.27 -2.41
C LYS A 90 6.93 12.30 -3.21
N LEU A 91 6.44 11.12 -3.40
CA LEU A 91 7.17 10.14 -4.15
C LEU A 91 7.38 10.56 -5.59
N ARG A 92 6.36 11.07 -6.19
CA ARG A 92 6.47 11.49 -7.56
C ARG A 92 7.41 12.66 -7.69
N HIS A 93 7.40 13.47 -6.69
CA HIS A 93 8.23 14.65 -6.73
C HIS A 93 9.68 14.30 -6.73
N THR A 94 10.02 13.32 -5.99
CA THR A 94 11.39 12.97 -5.88
C THR A 94 11.83 12.10 -7.01
N ALA A 95 10.95 11.56 -7.74
CA ALA A 95 11.34 10.73 -8.86
C ALA A 95 11.77 11.57 -10.06
#